data_0136da6837206a4a0744821031cdf379
#
_entry.id   0136da6837206a4a0744821031cdf379
#
_cell.length_a   1.000
_cell.length_b   1.000
_cell.length_c   1.000
_cell.angle_alpha   90.00
_cell.angle_beta   90.00
_cell.angle_gamma   90.00
#
_symmetry.space_group_name_H-M   'P 1'
#
loop_
_entity.id
_entity.type
_entity.pdbx_description
1 polymer ?
#
loop_
_entity_poly.entity_id
_entity_poly.type
_entity_poly.pdbx_seq_one_letter_code
_entity_poly.pdbx_strand_id
1 'polypeptide(L)'
;MISTRRALLLLLDAKAELVTGTGRELHSVSRTFAEPSVVRLVNFVKVPYRARVALNRRAVFLRDGHRCQYCGAAAENIDHVIPRSRGGAHAWDNVVAACRPCNARKEDRFLHETHMRLRRPPQAPAGRAWVLFAMGGAHPDWDPFLGEPGRITASMSA
;
A
#
# COMPACT_ATOMS: atom_id res chain seq x y z
N MET A 1 5.65 -8.94 -4.01
CA MET A 1 6.87 -8.59 -4.78
C MET A 1 8.02 -9.48 -4.34
N ILE A 2 8.94 -9.77 -5.24
CA ILE A 2 10.18 -10.50 -4.96
C ILE A 2 11.36 -9.60 -5.33
N SER A 3 12.55 -9.86 -4.79
CA SER A 3 13.75 -9.12 -5.18
C SER A 3 14.20 -9.49 -6.60
N THR A 4 14.91 -8.60 -7.28
CA THR A 4 15.51 -8.83 -8.60
C THR A 4 16.35 -10.11 -8.62
N ARG A 5 17.16 -10.34 -7.57
CA ARG A 5 17.94 -11.58 -7.42
C ARG A 5 17.06 -12.82 -7.42
N ARG A 6 15.92 -12.79 -6.69
CA ARG A 6 14.99 -13.94 -6.65
C ARG A 6 14.31 -14.15 -7.99
N ALA A 7 13.95 -13.08 -8.70
CA ALA A 7 13.37 -13.15 -10.03
C ALA A 7 14.36 -13.81 -11.03
N LEU A 8 15.63 -13.40 -11.01
CA LEU A 8 16.67 -14.00 -11.87
C LEU A 8 16.87 -15.49 -11.58
N LEU A 9 16.90 -15.91 -10.32
CA LEU A 9 17.01 -17.32 -9.98
C LEU A 9 15.84 -18.13 -10.52
N LEU A 10 14.62 -17.60 -10.45
CA LEU A 10 13.44 -18.27 -11.01
C LEU A 10 13.49 -18.37 -12.52
N LEU A 11 14.03 -17.37 -13.23
CA LEU A 11 14.24 -17.38 -14.69
C LEU A 11 15.31 -18.42 -15.06
N LEU A 12 16.42 -18.46 -14.36
CA LEU A 12 17.51 -19.40 -14.59
C LEU A 12 17.11 -20.86 -14.35
N ASP A 13 16.26 -21.08 -13.33
CA ASP A 13 15.71 -22.38 -13.01
C ASP A 13 14.54 -22.79 -13.94
N ALA A 14 14.22 -22.02 -14.97
CA ALA A 14 13.05 -22.21 -15.85
C ALA A 14 11.70 -22.31 -15.07
N LYS A 15 11.62 -21.75 -13.86
CA LYS A 15 10.41 -21.69 -13.04
C LYS A 15 9.55 -20.45 -13.31
N ALA A 16 10.12 -19.48 -14.04
CA ALA A 16 9.43 -18.27 -14.47
C ALA A 16 9.86 -17.89 -15.89
N GLU A 17 9.05 -17.07 -16.54
CA GLU A 17 9.32 -16.42 -17.82
C GLU A 17 9.38 -14.92 -17.62
N LEU A 18 10.28 -14.25 -18.37
CA LEU A 18 10.36 -12.79 -18.40
C LEU A 18 9.16 -12.24 -19.18
N VAL A 19 8.36 -11.38 -18.54
CA VAL A 19 7.25 -10.67 -19.20
C VAL A 19 7.69 -9.27 -19.60
N THR A 20 8.33 -8.53 -18.68
CA THR A 20 8.82 -7.18 -18.93
C THR A 20 10.15 -6.97 -18.22
N GLY A 21 11.12 -6.38 -18.93
CA GLY A 21 12.39 -5.92 -18.35
C GLY A 21 12.36 -4.42 -18.06
N THR A 22 13.26 -3.95 -17.19
CA THR A 22 13.44 -2.52 -16.89
C THR A 22 14.18 -1.74 -17.97
N GLY A 23 14.66 -2.42 -19.02
CA GLY A 23 15.58 -1.85 -20.03
C GLY A 23 17.04 -1.82 -19.59
N ARG A 24 17.35 -2.17 -18.35
CA ARG A 24 18.72 -2.30 -17.85
C ARG A 24 19.25 -3.72 -17.99
N GLU A 25 20.55 -3.84 -18.05
CA GLU A 25 21.24 -5.12 -18.09
C GLU A 25 22.01 -5.35 -16.78
N LEU A 26 22.01 -6.60 -16.35
CA LEU A 26 22.78 -7.09 -15.22
C LEU A 26 23.90 -7.98 -15.73
N HIS A 27 25.13 -7.63 -15.40
CA HIS A 27 26.31 -8.33 -15.85
C HIS A 27 26.85 -9.27 -14.74
N SER A 28 27.22 -10.45 -15.14
CA SER A 28 28.04 -11.37 -14.33
C SER A 28 29.37 -11.61 -15.06
N VAL A 29 30.29 -12.35 -14.47
CA VAL A 29 31.61 -12.65 -15.03
C VAL A 29 31.51 -13.26 -16.44
N SER A 30 30.47 -14.05 -16.72
CA SER A 30 30.35 -14.81 -17.97
C SER A 30 29.06 -14.59 -18.75
N ARG A 31 28.10 -13.84 -18.20
CA ARG A 31 26.78 -13.66 -18.82
C ARG A 31 26.16 -12.30 -18.51
N THR A 32 25.35 -11.83 -19.46
CA THR A 32 24.51 -10.65 -19.30
C THR A 32 23.04 -11.07 -19.28
N PHE A 33 22.26 -10.44 -18.40
CA PHE A 33 20.85 -10.71 -18.21
C PHE A 33 20.08 -9.42 -18.27
N ALA A 34 18.89 -9.42 -18.92
CA ALA A 34 17.96 -8.32 -18.78
C ALA A 34 17.46 -8.24 -17.33
N GLU A 35 17.46 -7.06 -16.72
CA GLU A 35 16.90 -6.87 -15.40
C GLU A 35 15.39 -7.04 -15.45
N PRO A 36 14.80 -8.05 -14.72
CA PRO A 36 13.38 -8.31 -14.77
C PRO A 36 12.59 -7.29 -13.97
N SER A 37 11.56 -6.70 -14.57
CA SER A 37 10.52 -5.89 -13.93
C SER A 37 9.30 -6.75 -13.57
N VAL A 38 8.84 -7.56 -14.53
CA VAL A 38 7.72 -8.50 -14.34
C VAL A 38 8.11 -9.88 -14.80
N VAL A 39 7.88 -10.89 -13.97
CA VAL A 39 8.05 -12.31 -14.31
C VAL A 39 6.75 -13.06 -14.08
N ARG A 40 6.47 -14.05 -14.94
CA ARG A 40 5.34 -14.95 -14.82
C ARG A 40 5.83 -16.33 -14.41
N LEU A 41 5.26 -16.90 -13.35
CA LEU A 41 5.57 -18.29 -12.98
C LEU A 41 5.04 -19.26 -14.03
N VAL A 42 5.85 -20.25 -14.42
CA VAL A 42 5.45 -21.32 -15.35
C VAL A 42 4.32 -22.16 -14.73
N ASN A 43 4.44 -22.49 -13.46
CA ASN A 43 3.41 -23.21 -12.74
C ASN A 43 2.56 -22.23 -11.90
N PHE A 44 1.23 -22.38 -11.99
CA PHE A 44 0.33 -21.58 -11.16
C PHE A 44 0.48 -21.96 -9.69
N VAL A 45 0.80 -20.97 -8.86
CA VAL A 45 0.86 -21.13 -7.41
C VAL A 45 -0.27 -20.32 -6.79
N LYS A 46 -1.21 -21.01 -6.15
CA LYS A 46 -2.27 -20.35 -5.37
C LYS A 46 -1.65 -19.75 -4.10
N VAL A 47 -1.26 -18.49 -4.16
CA VAL A 47 -0.81 -17.76 -2.98
C VAL A 47 -2.03 -17.30 -2.20
N PRO A 48 -2.21 -17.69 -0.92
CA PRO A 48 -3.30 -17.17 -0.10
C PRO A 48 -3.10 -15.66 0.07
N TYR A 49 -3.92 -14.90 -0.63
CA TYR A 49 -3.86 -13.43 -0.61
C TYR A 49 -4.46 -12.92 0.71
N ARG A 50 -3.62 -12.63 1.68
CA ARG A 50 -4.02 -11.88 2.87
C ARG A 50 -4.02 -10.39 2.54
N ALA A 51 -5.15 -9.89 2.10
CA ALA A 51 -5.37 -8.51 1.70
C ALA A 51 -5.34 -7.49 2.87
N ARG A 52 -4.62 -7.78 3.94
CA ARG A 52 -4.52 -6.86 5.08
C ARG A 52 -3.23 -6.06 4.97
N VAL A 53 -3.37 -4.81 4.56
CA VAL A 53 -2.28 -3.84 4.66
C VAL A 53 -1.99 -3.61 6.14
N ALA A 54 -0.72 -3.76 6.53
CA ALA A 54 -0.32 -3.47 7.90
C ALA A 54 -0.55 -1.98 8.20
N LEU A 55 -1.22 -1.70 9.33
CA LEU A 55 -1.42 -0.34 9.79
C LEU A 55 -0.08 0.23 10.26
N ASN A 56 0.45 1.18 9.52
CA ASN A 56 1.65 1.92 9.88
C ASN A 56 1.53 3.37 9.39
N ARG A 57 2.40 4.25 9.91
CA ARG A 57 2.39 5.68 9.60
C ARG A 57 2.43 5.95 8.09
N ARG A 58 3.32 5.29 7.35
CA ARG A 58 3.46 5.47 5.90
C ARG A 58 2.17 5.11 5.15
N ALA A 59 1.55 4.00 5.51
CA ALA A 59 0.33 3.54 4.89
C ALA A 59 -0.87 4.47 5.18
N VAL A 60 -0.95 5.03 6.40
CA VAL A 60 -1.97 6.05 6.74
C VAL A 60 -1.76 7.31 5.91
N PHE A 61 -0.53 7.82 5.81
CA PHE A 61 -0.24 9.00 4.99
C PHE A 61 -0.58 8.78 3.50
N LEU A 62 -0.24 7.63 2.95
CA LEU A 62 -0.60 7.30 1.56
C LEU A 62 -2.12 7.24 1.37
N ARG A 63 -2.86 6.59 2.27
CA ARG A 63 -4.33 6.52 2.23
C ARG A 63 -4.95 7.92 2.22
N ASP A 64 -4.43 8.82 3.03
CA ASP A 64 -4.96 10.16 3.23
C ASP A 64 -4.34 11.20 2.29
N GLY A 65 -3.53 10.77 1.31
CA GLY A 65 -2.88 11.64 0.32
C GLY A 65 -1.92 12.63 0.93
N HIS A 66 -1.25 12.26 2.05
CA HIS A 66 -0.38 13.15 2.84
C HIS A 66 -1.09 14.42 3.32
N ARG A 67 -2.43 14.40 3.44
CA ARG A 67 -3.27 15.53 3.84
C ARG A 67 -3.92 15.28 5.19
N CYS A 68 -3.93 16.31 6.02
CA CYS A 68 -4.67 16.33 7.29
C CYS A 68 -6.16 16.10 7.04
N GLN A 69 -6.73 15.09 7.68
CA GLN A 69 -8.14 14.74 7.49
C GLN A 69 -9.10 15.70 8.22
N TYR A 70 -8.59 16.65 8.97
CA TYR A 70 -9.38 17.71 9.60
C TYR A 70 -9.41 18.99 8.76
N CYS A 71 -8.26 19.52 8.35
CA CYS A 71 -8.19 20.82 7.66
C CYS A 71 -7.68 20.76 6.21
N GLY A 72 -7.11 19.64 5.77
CA GLY A 72 -6.56 19.49 4.42
C GLY A 72 -5.11 19.99 4.23
N ALA A 73 -4.49 20.59 5.24
CA ALA A 73 -3.08 20.97 5.19
C ALA A 73 -2.16 19.73 5.10
N ALA A 74 -0.86 19.94 4.88
CA ALA A 74 0.11 18.85 4.90
C ALA A 74 0.06 18.13 6.24
N ALA A 75 0.04 16.79 6.19
CA ALA A 75 0.01 15.95 7.39
C ALA A 75 1.43 15.68 7.89
N GLU A 76 1.61 15.75 9.20
CA GLU A 76 2.88 15.49 9.88
C GLU A 76 2.78 14.37 10.91
N ASN A 77 1.57 14.08 11.40
CA ASN A 77 1.29 13.11 12.44
C ASN A 77 0.16 12.15 12.04
N ILE A 78 0.01 11.08 12.79
CA ILE A 78 -1.21 10.27 12.80
C ILE A 78 -1.96 10.56 14.10
N ASP A 79 -3.28 10.63 14.02
CA ASP A 79 -4.17 10.85 15.14
C ASP A 79 -5.21 9.73 15.24
N HIS A 80 -5.62 9.42 16.45
CA HIS A 80 -6.72 8.49 16.72
C HIS A 80 -8.02 9.28 16.86
N VAL A 81 -8.98 9.04 15.97
CA VAL A 81 -10.30 9.71 15.99
C VAL A 81 -10.97 9.56 17.35
N ILE A 82 -11.05 8.33 17.84
CA ILE A 82 -11.34 8.01 19.23
C ILE A 82 -10.00 7.89 19.95
N PRO A 83 -9.71 8.74 20.94
CA PRO A 83 -8.43 8.72 21.64
C PRO A 83 -8.14 7.37 22.31
N ARG A 84 -6.87 6.96 22.30
CA ARG A 84 -6.47 5.71 22.98
C ARG A 84 -6.74 5.73 24.47
N SER A 85 -6.59 6.87 25.11
CA SER A 85 -6.95 7.09 26.53
C SER A 85 -8.43 6.86 26.82
N ARG A 86 -9.28 6.93 25.78
CA ARG A 86 -10.72 6.73 25.85
C ARG A 86 -11.20 5.44 25.16
N GLY A 87 -10.31 4.46 25.01
CA GLY A 87 -10.62 3.13 24.49
C GLY A 87 -10.52 3.02 22.95
N GLY A 88 -10.00 4.02 22.26
CA GLY A 88 -9.83 3.97 20.80
C GLY A 88 -8.80 2.93 20.37
N ALA A 89 -9.18 2.04 19.47
CA ALA A 89 -8.29 1.01 18.92
C ALA A 89 -7.27 1.61 17.95
N HIS A 90 -6.09 0.99 17.86
CA HIS A 90 -5.15 1.27 16.78
C HIS A 90 -5.55 0.46 15.54
N ALA A 91 -6.56 0.96 14.82
CA ALA A 91 -7.19 0.29 13.71
C ALA A 91 -7.43 1.26 12.54
N TRP A 92 -7.62 0.72 11.34
CA TRP A 92 -7.76 1.51 10.11
C TRP A 92 -8.96 2.46 10.12
N ASP A 93 -10.01 2.10 10.81
CA ASP A 93 -11.25 2.87 10.97
C ASP A 93 -11.16 3.93 12.08
N ASN A 94 -10.06 3.95 12.83
CA ASN A 94 -9.83 4.89 13.93
C ASN A 94 -8.59 5.77 13.77
N VAL A 95 -7.74 5.59 12.75
CA VAL A 95 -6.49 6.34 12.59
C VAL A 95 -6.53 7.18 11.33
N VAL A 96 -6.14 8.46 11.43
CA VAL A 96 -6.10 9.42 10.32
C VAL A 96 -4.78 10.18 10.30
N ALA A 97 -4.41 10.69 9.11
CA ALA A 97 -3.31 11.64 8.97
C ALA A 97 -3.76 13.03 9.47
N ALA A 98 -2.94 13.69 10.27
CA ALA A 98 -3.21 14.99 10.85
C ALA A 98 -2.00 15.93 10.77
N CYS A 99 -2.23 17.24 10.64
CA CYS A 99 -1.20 18.24 10.87
C CYS A 99 -1.00 18.47 12.39
N ARG A 100 0.16 18.99 12.76
CA ARG A 100 0.48 19.26 14.17
C ARG A 100 -0.54 20.17 14.85
N PRO A 101 -0.99 21.30 14.24
CA PRO A 101 -1.98 22.18 14.86
C PRO A 101 -3.33 21.50 15.14
N CYS A 102 -3.84 20.71 14.18
CA CYS A 102 -5.11 20.01 14.38
C CYS A 102 -4.99 18.90 15.44
N ASN A 103 -3.89 18.15 15.42
CA ASN A 103 -3.64 17.11 16.42
C ASN A 103 -3.55 17.69 17.84
N ALA A 104 -2.78 18.79 18.00
CA ALA A 104 -2.65 19.51 19.27
C ALA A 104 -3.99 20.09 19.76
N ARG A 105 -4.81 20.65 18.83
CA ARG A 105 -6.13 21.20 19.20
C ARG A 105 -7.12 20.11 19.60
N LYS A 106 -7.04 18.92 18.98
CA LYS A 106 -7.95 17.81 19.30
C LYS A 106 -7.62 17.18 20.64
N GLU A 107 -6.33 17.00 20.95
CA GLU A 107 -5.87 16.34 22.17
C GLU A 107 -6.51 14.95 22.36
N ASP A 108 -6.96 14.63 23.57
CA ASP A 108 -7.65 13.40 23.93
C ASP A 108 -9.18 13.53 23.92
N ARG A 109 -9.72 14.50 23.17
CA ARG A 109 -11.16 14.75 23.05
C ARG A 109 -11.79 13.99 21.89
N PHE A 110 -13.06 13.61 22.05
CA PHE A 110 -13.86 13.11 20.93
C PHE A 110 -14.17 14.23 19.94
N LEU A 111 -14.49 13.89 18.68
CA LEU A 111 -14.83 14.88 17.67
C LEU A 111 -16.05 15.73 18.04
N HIS A 112 -17.04 15.16 18.72
CA HIS A 112 -18.22 15.90 19.15
C HIS A 112 -17.93 16.89 20.31
N GLU A 113 -16.82 16.70 21.03
CA GLU A 113 -16.35 17.65 22.07
C GLU A 113 -15.50 18.79 21.46
N THR A 114 -15.23 18.69 20.17
CA THR A 114 -14.48 19.68 19.40
C THR A 114 -15.33 20.15 18.23
N HIS A 115 -15.12 21.31 17.68
CA HIS A 115 -15.79 21.73 16.45
C HIS A 115 -15.11 21.17 15.18
N MET A 116 -14.35 20.07 15.32
CA MET A 116 -13.60 19.46 14.22
C MET A 116 -14.46 18.41 13.51
N ARG A 117 -14.28 18.29 12.20
CA ARG A 117 -14.93 17.28 11.37
C ARG A 117 -13.90 16.57 10.52
N LEU A 118 -14.13 15.29 10.26
CA LEU A 118 -13.36 14.53 9.29
C LEU A 118 -13.80 14.87 7.87
N ARG A 119 -12.85 15.03 6.99
CA ARG A 119 -13.11 15.19 5.54
C ARG A 119 -13.64 13.91 4.92
N ARG A 120 -13.18 12.76 5.41
CA ARG A 120 -13.63 11.41 5.03
C ARG A 120 -13.58 10.50 6.24
N PRO A 121 -14.51 9.57 6.40
CA PRO A 121 -14.42 8.54 7.42
C PRO A 121 -13.20 7.65 7.14
N PRO A 122 -12.38 7.34 8.16
CA PRO A 122 -11.24 6.45 7.97
C PRO A 122 -11.72 5.02 7.71
N GLN A 123 -11.13 4.39 6.70
CA GLN A 123 -11.41 3.02 6.32
C GLN A 123 -10.11 2.29 5.98
N ALA A 124 -10.10 0.97 6.07
CA ALA A 124 -9.00 0.19 5.59
C ALA A 124 -8.85 0.36 4.07
N PRO A 125 -7.62 0.55 3.56
CA PRO A 125 -7.42 0.62 2.13
C PRO A 125 -7.77 -0.71 1.48
N ALA A 126 -8.52 -0.66 0.38
CA ALA A 126 -8.95 -1.82 -0.38
C ALA A 126 -8.16 -1.97 -1.68
N GLY A 127 -8.02 -3.23 -2.12
CA GLY A 127 -7.46 -3.56 -3.43
C GLY A 127 -5.97 -3.93 -3.45
N ARG A 128 -5.58 -4.66 -4.49
CA ARG A 128 -4.19 -5.14 -4.69
C ARG A 128 -3.19 -4.01 -4.91
N ALA A 129 -3.57 -3.00 -5.69
CA ALA A 129 -2.75 -1.82 -5.97
C ALA A 129 -2.26 -1.14 -4.68
N TRP A 130 -3.10 -1.12 -3.66
CA TRP A 130 -2.77 -0.51 -2.38
C TRP A 130 -1.62 -1.20 -1.63
N VAL A 131 -1.56 -2.53 -1.71
CA VAL A 131 -0.46 -3.31 -1.10
C VAL A 131 0.88 -2.91 -1.73
N LEU A 132 0.90 -2.67 -3.02
CA LEU A 132 2.09 -2.28 -3.76
C LEU A 132 2.54 -0.86 -3.42
N PHE A 133 1.61 0.08 -3.35
CA PHE A 133 1.89 1.44 -2.88
C PHE A 133 2.44 1.46 -1.44
N ALA A 134 1.87 0.66 -0.56
CA ALA A 134 2.33 0.55 0.83
C ALA A 134 3.74 -0.04 0.95
N MET A 135 4.19 -0.82 -0.04
CA MET A 135 5.50 -1.48 -0.06
C MET A 135 6.62 -0.66 -0.73
N GLY A 136 6.35 0.53 -1.24
CA GLY A 136 7.43 1.37 -1.77
C GLY A 136 7.15 2.03 -3.12
N GLY A 137 5.98 1.85 -3.67
CA GLY A 137 5.59 2.35 -4.98
C GLY A 137 5.52 1.23 -6.02
N ALA A 138 4.66 1.40 -7.02
CA ALA A 138 4.62 0.55 -8.19
C ALA A 138 5.61 1.08 -9.24
N HIS A 139 6.36 0.21 -9.88
CA HIS A 139 7.09 0.58 -11.09
C HIS A 139 6.07 0.83 -12.21
N PRO A 140 6.25 1.84 -13.11
CA PRO A 140 5.30 2.12 -14.18
C PRO A 140 4.95 0.90 -15.04
N ASP A 141 5.90 0.01 -15.28
CA ASP A 141 5.71 -1.23 -16.05
C ASP A 141 4.71 -2.21 -15.41
N TRP A 142 4.32 -1.99 -14.16
CA TRP A 142 3.41 -2.89 -13.43
C TRP A 142 1.95 -2.52 -13.60
N ASP A 143 1.64 -1.30 -14.06
CA ASP A 143 0.26 -0.81 -14.22
C ASP A 143 -0.65 -1.77 -15.01
N PRO A 144 -0.23 -2.40 -16.13
CA PRO A 144 -1.05 -3.35 -16.86
C PRO A 144 -1.41 -4.62 -16.06
N PHE A 145 -0.60 -4.94 -15.03
CA PHE A 145 -0.73 -6.18 -14.25
C PHE A 145 -1.40 -5.96 -12.88
N LEU A 146 -1.61 -4.71 -12.47
CA LEU A 146 -2.15 -4.37 -11.16
C LEU A 146 -3.66 -4.33 -11.11
N GLY A 147 -4.33 -4.25 -12.27
CA GLY A 147 -5.78 -4.03 -12.34
C GLY A 147 -6.16 -2.61 -11.91
N GLU A 148 -7.30 -2.12 -12.35
CA GLU A 148 -7.78 -0.79 -11.96
C GLU A 148 -8.00 -0.69 -10.44
N PRO A 149 -7.58 0.42 -9.81
CA PRO A 149 -7.89 0.67 -8.40
C PRO A 149 -9.42 0.86 -8.27
N GLY A 150 -10.12 -0.18 -7.83
CA GLY A 150 -11.55 -0.10 -7.52
C GLY A 150 -12.46 -1.16 -8.10
N ARG A 151 -12.05 -2.00 -9.05
CA ARG A 151 -12.87 -3.13 -9.51
C ARG A 151 -12.51 -4.42 -8.77
N ILE A 152 -13.14 -4.63 -7.64
CA ILE A 152 -13.39 -5.98 -7.15
C ILE A 152 -14.76 -6.37 -7.70
N THR A 153 -14.82 -6.86 -8.92
CA THR A 153 -15.98 -7.63 -9.35
C THR A 153 -15.95 -8.93 -8.58
N ALA A 154 -16.90 -9.09 -7.69
CA ALA A 154 -17.34 -10.39 -7.22
C ALA A 154 -17.79 -11.20 -8.45
N SER A 155 -16.95 -12.10 -8.92
CA SER A 155 -17.36 -13.20 -9.79
C SER A 155 -16.48 -14.38 -9.50
N MET A 156 -16.87 -15.11 -8.50
CA MET A 156 -16.63 -16.55 -8.38
C MET A 156 -17.90 -17.18 -7.80
N SER A 157 -18.92 -17.27 -8.68
CA SER A 157 -19.95 -18.27 -8.58
C SER A 157 -19.76 -19.20 -9.77
N ALA A 158 -19.27 -20.38 -9.50
CA ALA A 158 -19.54 -21.67 -10.12
C ALA A 158 -18.47 -22.65 -9.64
#